data_a46a59504078985ad51d7b8d26c8e0a8
#
_entry.id   a46a59504078985ad51d7b8d26c8e0a8
#
_cell.length_a   1.000
_cell.length_b   1.000
_cell.length_c   1.000
_cell.angle_alpha   90.00
_cell.angle_beta   90.00
_cell.angle_gamma   90.00
#
_symmetry.space_group_name_H-M   'P 1'
#
loop_
_entity.id
_entity.type
_entity.pdbx_description
1 polymer ?
#
loop_
_entity_poly.entity_id
_entity_poly.type
_entity_poly.pdbx_seq_one_letter_code
_entity_poly.pdbx_strand_id
1 'polypeptide(L)'
;MLASDGKRIRVKEGTPQGGSASPLVANVYLHYVFDLWAQAWRRKRAHGDVIVVRFADDIVLGFQEKADADRFRAELTERMRKFNLELHPEKTRLLEFGPLAIDSREWRGEGKPETFNFLGFTHICVMKRSNGRFTVLRQTIRKRLQAKLNAVKAELKRRMHEPIPEQGKWLQAVVRGHIRYYGVPMNNPALALFRFRVGWLWHRALSRRSQNGRVLWDRMRRLIARWLPLPTVCHPYPLRRMIPTPTTWPTYQTLGWWFSTWLGLWT
;
A
#
# COMPACT_ATOMS: atom_id res chain seq x y z
N MET A 1 9.81 14.30 -26.26
CA MET A 1 9.62 12.86 -26.02
C MET A 1 9.91 12.10 -27.31
N LEU A 2 10.52 10.92 -27.25
CA LEU A 2 10.57 9.99 -28.37
C LEU A 2 9.38 9.05 -28.22
N ALA A 3 8.48 9.05 -29.20
CA ALA A 3 7.41 8.07 -29.29
C ALA A 3 7.98 6.69 -29.65
N SER A 4 7.20 5.62 -29.50
CA SER A 4 7.61 4.25 -29.85
C SER A 4 7.99 4.08 -31.34
N ASP A 5 7.58 5.03 -32.18
CA ASP A 5 7.89 5.12 -33.61
C ASP A 5 9.12 6.01 -33.93
N GLY A 6 9.86 6.46 -32.91
CA GLY A 6 11.06 7.30 -33.05
C GLY A 6 10.80 8.79 -33.32
N LYS A 7 9.56 9.24 -33.43
CA LYS A 7 9.23 10.66 -33.64
C LYS A 7 9.36 11.48 -32.36
N ARG A 8 9.91 12.68 -32.46
CA ARG A 8 9.97 13.64 -31.35
C ARG A 8 8.61 14.31 -31.15
N ILE A 9 7.90 13.97 -30.09
CA ILE A 9 6.68 14.67 -29.68
C ILE A 9 7.06 15.81 -28.73
N ARG A 10 6.66 17.03 -29.06
CA ARG A 10 6.82 18.21 -28.22
C ARG A 10 5.69 18.19 -27.18
N VAL A 11 6.01 17.84 -25.94
CA VAL A 11 5.05 17.92 -24.82
C VAL A 11 4.87 19.37 -24.47
N LYS A 12 3.63 19.89 -24.60
CA LYS A 12 3.31 21.30 -24.32
C LYS A 12 3.09 21.53 -22.81
N GLU A 13 2.62 20.52 -22.08
CA GLU A 13 2.30 20.60 -20.65
C GLU A 13 2.71 19.30 -19.94
N GLY A 14 3.05 19.42 -18.66
CA GLY A 14 3.43 18.27 -17.82
C GLY A 14 4.85 17.74 -18.02
N THR A 15 5.17 16.63 -17.34
CA THR A 15 6.44 15.91 -17.49
C THR A 15 6.20 14.55 -18.13
N PRO A 16 7.15 14.04 -18.97
CA PRO A 16 6.96 12.75 -19.63
C PRO A 16 6.85 11.60 -18.61
N GLN A 17 5.86 10.72 -18.79
CA GLN A 17 5.77 9.48 -18.02
C GLN A 17 7.03 8.63 -18.22
N GLY A 18 7.64 8.16 -17.12
CA GLY A 18 8.86 7.36 -17.15
C GLY A 18 10.18 8.15 -17.18
N GLY A 19 10.13 9.48 -17.18
CA GLY A 19 11.33 10.30 -17.01
C GLY A 19 11.90 10.20 -15.60
N SER A 20 13.23 10.08 -15.46
CA SER A 20 13.91 9.92 -14.15
C SER A 20 13.65 11.11 -13.21
N ALA A 21 13.50 12.32 -13.74
CA ALA A 21 13.26 13.55 -12.97
C ALA A 21 11.77 13.77 -12.66
N SER A 22 10.83 13.14 -13.40
CA SER A 22 9.40 13.39 -13.27
C SER A 22 8.86 13.20 -11.85
N PRO A 23 9.22 12.14 -11.11
CA PRO A 23 8.75 11.95 -9.73
C PRO A 23 9.28 13.03 -8.77
N LEU A 24 10.51 13.52 -9.00
CA LEU A 24 11.10 14.58 -8.17
C LEU A 24 10.37 15.90 -8.39
N VAL A 25 10.18 16.30 -9.65
CA VAL A 25 9.48 17.53 -10.02
C VAL A 25 8.03 17.50 -9.50
N ALA A 26 7.33 16.37 -9.67
CA ALA A 26 5.98 16.19 -9.14
C ALA A 26 5.93 16.34 -7.61
N ASN A 27 6.91 15.80 -6.88
CA ASN A 27 6.99 15.95 -5.43
C ASN A 27 7.28 17.38 -4.98
N VAL A 28 8.16 18.11 -5.69
CA VAL A 28 8.42 19.53 -5.44
C VAL A 28 7.16 20.35 -5.70
N TYR A 29 6.47 20.10 -6.81
CA TYR A 29 5.23 20.79 -7.14
C TYR A 29 4.14 20.57 -6.07
N LEU A 30 3.90 19.32 -5.69
CA LEU A 30 2.93 18.98 -4.65
C LEU A 30 3.32 19.50 -3.27
N HIS A 31 4.61 19.69 -2.98
CA HIS A 31 5.03 20.32 -1.75
C HIS A 31 4.45 21.75 -1.62
N TYR A 32 4.55 22.55 -2.68
CA TYR A 32 4.02 23.92 -2.67
C TYR A 32 2.49 23.97 -2.83
N VAL A 33 1.94 23.13 -3.68
CA VAL A 33 0.50 23.13 -3.95
C VAL A 33 -0.29 22.52 -2.80
N PHE A 34 0.18 21.43 -2.22
CA PHE A 34 -0.56 20.65 -1.23
C PHE A 34 0.04 20.73 0.18
N ASP A 35 1.31 20.34 0.38
CA ASP A 35 1.84 20.11 1.74
C ASP A 35 1.81 21.39 2.60
N LEU A 36 2.32 22.50 2.07
CA LEU A 36 2.35 23.78 2.79
C LEU A 36 0.93 24.31 3.06
N TRP A 37 0.03 24.17 2.08
CA TRP A 37 -1.36 24.59 2.24
C TRP A 37 -2.09 23.72 3.27
N ALA A 38 -1.96 22.40 3.18
CA ALA A 38 -2.60 21.48 4.13
C ALA A 38 -2.10 21.69 5.56
N GLN A 39 -0.81 22.00 5.74
CA GLN A 39 -0.25 22.34 7.04
C GLN A 39 -0.80 23.67 7.58
N ALA A 40 -0.93 24.68 6.73
CA ALA A 40 -1.52 25.97 7.12
C ALA A 40 -3.02 25.82 7.46
N TRP A 41 -3.75 25.05 6.66
CA TRP A 41 -5.16 24.75 6.88
C TRP A 41 -5.37 24.03 8.22
N ARG A 42 -4.59 22.99 8.49
CA ARG A 42 -4.62 22.22 9.75
C ARG A 42 -4.43 23.11 10.98
N ARG A 43 -3.54 24.10 10.90
CA ARG A 43 -3.24 25.00 12.03
C ARG A 43 -4.28 26.11 12.23
N LYS A 44 -4.89 26.58 11.15
CA LYS A 44 -5.72 27.80 11.17
C LYS A 44 -7.21 27.53 11.10
N ARG A 45 -7.63 26.39 10.53
CA ARG A 45 -9.03 26.13 10.18
C ARG A 45 -9.61 24.85 10.79
N ALA A 46 -8.78 23.90 11.16
CA ALA A 46 -9.25 22.68 11.81
C ALA A 46 -9.76 22.98 13.21
N HIS A 47 -10.90 22.40 13.57
CA HIS A 47 -11.43 22.45 14.95
C HIS A 47 -10.94 21.23 15.74
N GLY A 48 -10.79 20.09 15.08
CA GLY A 48 -10.27 18.88 15.67
C GLY A 48 -8.89 18.51 15.13
N ASP A 49 -8.39 17.36 15.58
CA ASP A 49 -7.11 16.83 15.15
C ASP A 49 -7.15 16.40 13.69
N VAL A 50 -6.09 16.74 12.95
CA VAL A 50 -5.93 16.37 11.54
C VAL A 50 -4.57 15.72 11.30
N ILE A 51 -4.57 14.54 10.67
CA ILE A 51 -3.38 13.84 10.20
C ILE A 51 -3.32 13.91 8.67
N VAL A 52 -2.13 14.24 8.15
CA VAL A 52 -1.86 14.30 6.71
C VAL A 52 -0.75 13.33 6.39
N VAL A 53 -1.00 12.37 5.50
CA VAL A 53 -0.02 11.42 5.00
C VAL A 53 -0.03 11.46 3.48
N ARG A 54 1.09 11.81 2.86
CA ARG A 54 1.27 11.83 1.40
C ARG A 54 2.45 10.96 1.00
N PHE A 55 2.26 10.19 -0.03
CA PHE A 55 3.31 9.45 -0.73
C PHE A 55 3.13 9.66 -2.24
N ALA A 56 3.99 10.49 -2.82
CA ALA A 56 3.83 10.97 -4.20
C ALA A 56 2.43 11.59 -4.40
N ASP A 57 1.62 11.01 -5.26
CA ASP A 57 0.25 11.39 -5.59
C ASP A 57 -0.83 10.72 -4.72
N ASP A 58 -0.46 9.70 -3.95
CA ASP A 58 -1.35 9.05 -3.00
C ASP A 58 -1.42 9.85 -1.69
N ILE A 59 -2.62 10.28 -1.29
CA ILE A 59 -2.86 11.05 -0.07
C ILE A 59 -3.89 10.35 0.80
N VAL A 60 -3.62 10.31 2.10
CA VAL A 60 -4.56 9.89 3.13
C VAL A 60 -4.60 10.94 4.22
N LEU A 61 -5.80 11.36 4.58
CA LEU A 61 -6.07 12.37 5.58
C LEU A 61 -6.97 11.79 6.66
N GLY A 62 -6.65 12.02 7.91
CA GLY A 62 -7.50 11.65 9.05
C GLY A 62 -8.01 12.90 9.74
N PHE A 63 -9.29 12.93 10.08
CA PHE A 63 -9.95 14.04 10.77
C PHE A 63 -10.68 13.51 11.99
N GLN A 64 -10.66 14.26 13.06
CA GLN A 64 -11.48 13.99 14.22
C GLN A 64 -12.94 14.35 13.94
N GLU A 65 -13.19 15.51 13.33
CA GLU A 65 -14.50 16.04 13.05
C GLU A 65 -14.90 15.84 11.57
N LYS A 66 -16.13 15.35 11.32
CA LYS A 66 -16.67 15.21 9.97
C LYS A 66 -16.76 16.54 9.22
N ALA A 67 -17.19 17.59 9.92
CA ALA A 67 -17.33 18.92 9.36
C ALA A 67 -15.98 19.46 8.83
N ASP A 68 -14.87 19.15 9.50
CA ASP A 68 -13.53 19.50 9.05
C ASP A 68 -13.14 18.71 7.78
N ALA A 69 -13.48 17.44 7.73
CA ALA A 69 -13.22 16.60 6.55
C ALA A 69 -13.98 17.10 5.31
N ASP A 70 -15.25 17.43 5.47
CA ASP A 70 -16.11 17.96 4.38
C ASP A 70 -15.60 19.31 3.87
N ARG A 71 -15.26 20.26 4.78
CA ARG A 71 -14.67 21.56 4.43
C ARG A 71 -13.33 21.40 3.72
N PHE A 72 -12.44 20.58 4.30
CA PHE A 72 -11.13 20.34 3.70
C PHE A 72 -11.26 19.80 2.28
N ARG A 73 -12.17 18.84 2.07
CA ARG A 73 -12.42 18.26 0.74
C ARG A 73 -12.86 19.31 -0.27
N ALA A 74 -13.81 20.17 0.10
CA ALA A 74 -14.29 21.23 -0.78
C ALA A 74 -13.17 22.22 -1.15
N GLU A 75 -12.45 22.73 -0.14
CA GLU A 75 -11.34 23.66 -0.34
C GLU A 75 -10.14 23.03 -1.08
N LEU A 76 -9.86 21.75 -0.84
CA LEU A 76 -8.84 21.01 -1.59
C LEU A 76 -9.19 20.91 -3.06
N THR A 77 -10.45 20.63 -3.40
CA THR A 77 -10.91 20.56 -4.78
C THR A 77 -10.70 21.88 -5.51
N GLU A 78 -11.07 22.99 -4.89
CA GLU A 78 -10.85 24.32 -5.45
C GLU A 78 -9.36 24.65 -5.60
N ARG A 79 -8.56 24.29 -4.58
CA ARG A 79 -7.14 24.52 -4.63
C ARG A 79 -6.48 23.75 -5.75
N MET A 80 -6.78 22.46 -5.91
CA MET A 80 -6.22 21.66 -6.99
C MET A 80 -6.54 22.26 -8.35
N ARG A 81 -7.78 22.68 -8.57
CA ARG A 81 -8.21 23.33 -9.83
C ARG A 81 -7.41 24.60 -10.14
N LYS A 82 -7.06 25.42 -9.13
CA LYS A 82 -6.20 26.62 -9.33
C LYS A 82 -4.80 26.31 -9.84
N PHE A 83 -4.34 25.08 -9.67
CA PHE A 83 -3.02 24.61 -10.11
C PHE A 83 -3.11 23.57 -11.24
N ASN A 84 -4.21 23.57 -11.98
CA ASN A 84 -4.46 22.62 -13.08
C ASN A 84 -4.31 21.15 -12.67
N LEU A 85 -4.73 20.83 -11.43
CA LEU A 85 -4.79 19.48 -10.91
C LEU A 85 -6.23 19.09 -10.61
N GLU A 86 -6.53 17.80 -10.74
CA GLU A 86 -7.85 17.27 -10.42
C GLU A 86 -7.74 16.12 -9.41
N LEU A 87 -8.74 16.03 -8.53
CA LEU A 87 -8.91 14.87 -7.67
C LEU A 87 -9.60 13.77 -8.47
N HIS A 88 -9.03 12.57 -8.46
CA HIS A 88 -9.63 11.44 -9.17
C HIS A 88 -10.99 11.06 -8.55
N PRO A 89 -12.13 11.23 -9.26
CA PRO A 89 -13.46 11.12 -8.65
C PRO A 89 -13.73 9.74 -8.04
N GLU A 90 -13.38 8.66 -8.73
CA GLU A 90 -13.63 7.29 -8.25
C GLU A 90 -12.71 6.85 -7.11
N LYS A 91 -11.52 7.46 -6.98
CA LYS A 91 -10.54 7.11 -5.94
C LYS A 91 -10.57 8.04 -4.74
N THR A 92 -11.30 9.16 -4.86
CA THR A 92 -11.48 10.13 -3.78
C THR A 92 -12.68 9.73 -2.94
N ARG A 93 -12.44 9.28 -1.71
CA ARG A 93 -13.49 8.78 -0.82
C ARG A 93 -13.34 9.38 0.57
N LEU A 94 -14.46 9.80 1.15
CA LEU A 94 -14.59 10.07 2.57
C LEU A 94 -15.24 8.86 3.23
N LEU A 95 -14.64 8.36 4.29
CA LEU A 95 -15.11 7.16 4.97
C LEU A 95 -14.97 7.31 6.50
N GLU A 96 -15.87 6.68 7.22
CA GLU A 96 -15.82 6.58 8.66
C GLU A 96 -14.85 5.46 9.05
N PHE A 97 -13.75 5.81 9.74
CA PHE A 97 -12.67 4.90 10.04
C PHE A 97 -12.01 5.25 11.37
N GLY A 98 -11.86 4.29 12.24
CA GLY A 98 -11.27 4.50 13.55
C GLY A 98 -11.99 3.68 14.64
N PRO A 99 -11.63 3.86 15.92
CA PRO A 99 -12.29 3.13 16.99
C PRO A 99 -13.77 3.47 17.10
N LEU A 100 -14.13 4.74 16.99
CA LEU A 100 -15.51 5.20 17.05
C LEU A 100 -16.37 4.68 15.88
N ALA A 101 -15.75 4.40 14.72
CA ALA A 101 -16.45 3.87 13.57
C ALA A 101 -17.00 2.45 13.80
N ILE A 102 -16.34 1.65 14.66
CA ILE A 102 -16.81 0.31 15.00
C ILE A 102 -18.13 0.40 15.79
N ASP A 103 -18.10 1.16 16.87
CA ASP A 103 -19.23 1.28 17.80
C ASP A 103 -20.42 2.03 17.15
N SER A 104 -20.14 3.12 16.44
CA SER A 104 -21.11 3.96 15.75
C SER A 104 -21.86 3.18 14.65
N ARG A 105 -21.16 2.40 13.83
CA ARG A 105 -21.76 1.58 12.78
C ARG A 105 -22.54 0.38 13.34
N GLU A 106 -22.03 -0.23 14.40
CA GLU A 106 -22.76 -1.29 15.11
C GLU A 106 -24.07 -0.78 15.67
N TRP A 107 -24.06 0.39 16.30
CA TRP A 107 -25.27 1.04 16.82
C TRP A 107 -26.29 1.38 15.72
N ARG A 108 -25.82 1.77 14.53
CA ARG A 108 -26.69 2.04 13.36
C ARG A 108 -27.11 0.79 12.58
N GLY A 109 -26.59 -0.40 12.93
CA GLY A 109 -26.84 -1.65 12.19
C GLY A 109 -26.18 -1.71 10.81
N GLU A 110 -25.17 -0.88 10.53
CA GLU A 110 -24.51 -0.77 9.22
C GLU A 110 -23.38 -1.79 9.00
N GLY A 111 -23.10 -2.65 9.96
CA GLY A 111 -22.03 -3.65 9.88
C GLY A 111 -20.63 -3.07 10.07
N LYS A 112 -19.61 -3.78 9.59
CA LYS A 112 -18.20 -3.41 9.83
C LYS A 112 -17.81 -2.10 9.15
N PRO A 113 -16.87 -1.32 9.75
CA PRO A 113 -16.33 -0.12 9.13
C PRO A 113 -15.76 -0.38 7.74
N GLU A 114 -15.81 0.64 6.89
CA GLU A 114 -15.24 0.59 5.57
C GLU A 114 -13.70 0.40 5.62
N THR A 115 -13.15 -0.09 4.53
CA THR A 115 -11.72 -0.30 4.36
C THR A 115 -11.19 0.57 3.24
N PHE A 116 -9.91 0.93 3.31
CA PHE A 116 -9.26 1.65 2.22
C PHE A 116 -7.90 1.01 1.88
N ASN A 117 -7.46 1.24 0.64
CA ASN A 117 -6.19 0.76 0.14
C ASN A 117 -5.17 1.90 0.12
N PHE A 118 -3.99 1.68 0.73
CA PHE A 118 -2.90 2.62 0.69
C PHE A 118 -1.55 1.89 0.69
N LEU A 119 -0.62 2.28 -0.17
CA LEU A 119 0.73 1.71 -0.30
C LEU A 119 0.77 0.18 -0.34
N GLY A 120 -0.14 -0.43 -1.09
CA GLY A 120 -0.15 -1.90 -1.26
C GLY A 120 -0.84 -2.69 -0.14
N PHE A 121 -1.37 -1.99 0.86
CA PHE A 121 -2.13 -2.59 1.96
C PHE A 121 -3.58 -2.15 1.96
N THR A 122 -4.46 -3.06 2.33
CA THR A 122 -5.82 -2.74 2.77
C THR A 122 -5.78 -2.47 4.27
N HIS A 123 -6.27 -1.29 4.67
CA HIS A 123 -6.38 -0.86 6.05
C HIS A 123 -7.77 -1.20 6.57
N ILE A 124 -7.84 -1.88 7.72
CA ILE A 124 -9.08 -2.44 8.28
C ILE A 124 -9.13 -2.11 9.77
N CYS A 125 -10.26 -1.57 10.25
CA CYS A 125 -10.54 -1.40 11.66
C CYS A 125 -10.79 -2.75 12.32
N VAL A 126 -10.03 -3.10 13.36
CA VAL A 126 -10.21 -4.35 14.10
C VAL A 126 -9.98 -4.14 15.60
N MET A 127 -10.67 -4.94 16.41
CA MET A 127 -10.37 -5.10 17.83
C MET A 127 -9.41 -6.28 18.01
N LYS A 128 -8.32 -6.08 18.74
CA LYS A 128 -7.35 -7.16 19.03
C LYS A 128 -8.02 -8.22 19.91
N ARG A 129 -7.96 -9.47 19.48
CA ARG A 129 -8.52 -10.60 20.25
C ARG A 129 -7.83 -10.80 21.60
N SER A 130 -6.57 -10.38 21.75
CA SER A 130 -5.79 -10.59 22.98
C SER A 130 -6.18 -9.68 24.13
N ASN A 131 -6.64 -8.46 23.85
CA ASN A 131 -6.90 -7.44 24.89
C ASN A 131 -8.05 -6.49 24.56
N GLY A 132 -8.85 -6.77 23.54
CA GLY A 132 -9.98 -5.92 23.15
C GLY A 132 -9.61 -4.50 22.67
N ARG A 133 -8.31 -4.19 22.50
CA ARG A 133 -7.92 -2.82 22.08
C ARG A 133 -8.04 -2.65 20.58
N PHE A 134 -8.48 -1.47 20.18
CA PHE A 134 -8.51 -1.06 18.76
C PHE A 134 -7.12 -1.13 18.13
N THR A 135 -7.08 -1.54 16.86
CA THR A 135 -5.90 -1.46 16.01
C THR A 135 -6.28 -1.41 14.54
N VAL A 136 -5.40 -0.87 13.71
CA VAL A 136 -5.55 -0.91 12.26
C VAL A 136 -4.76 -2.10 11.72
N LEU A 137 -5.48 -3.08 11.17
CA LEU A 137 -4.89 -4.20 10.46
C LEU A 137 -4.46 -3.74 9.06
N ARG A 138 -3.20 -3.96 8.72
CA ARG A 138 -2.66 -3.72 7.38
C ARG A 138 -2.46 -5.05 6.68
N GLN A 139 -3.33 -5.37 5.77
CA GLN A 139 -3.31 -6.63 5.02
C GLN A 139 -2.86 -6.39 3.58
N THR A 140 -1.99 -7.24 3.05
CA THR A 140 -1.58 -7.17 1.63
C THR A 140 -2.79 -7.22 0.71
N ILE A 141 -2.91 -6.28 -0.23
CA ILE A 141 -4.01 -6.23 -1.21
C ILE A 141 -4.02 -7.52 -2.03
N ARG A 142 -5.16 -8.24 -2.00
CA ARG A 142 -5.32 -9.54 -2.67
C ARG A 142 -4.97 -9.49 -4.17
N LYS A 143 -5.41 -8.45 -4.89
CA LYS A 143 -5.10 -8.28 -6.32
C LYS A 143 -3.59 -8.14 -6.57
N ARG A 144 -2.86 -7.39 -5.73
CA ARG A 144 -1.39 -7.23 -5.84
C ARG A 144 -0.66 -8.53 -5.52
N LEU A 145 -1.10 -9.26 -4.49
CA LEU A 145 -0.55 -10.58 -4.17
C LEU A 145 -0.70 -11.55 -5.35
N GLN A 146 -1.90 -11.62 -5.94
CA GLN A 146 -2.17 -12.48 -7.08
C GLN A 146 -1.36 -12.08 -8.32
N ALA A 147 -1.27 -10.78 -8.63
CA ALA A 147 -0.44 -10.28 -9.72
C ALA A 147 1.03 -10.68 -9.56
N LYS A 148 1.59 -10.55 -8.33
CA LYS A 148 2.97 -10.99 -8.04
C LYS A 148 3.14 -12.49 -8.20
N LEU A 149 2.18 -13.31 -7.75
CA LEU A 149 2.22 -14.76 -7.95
C LEU A 149 2.15 -15.14 -9.42
N ASN A 150 1.34 -14.44 -10.23
CA ASN A 150 1.28 -14.66 -11.67
C ASN A 150 2.61 -14.30 -12.35
N ALA A 151 3.26 -13.21 -11.96
CA ALA A 151 4.60 -12.84 -12.44
C ALA A 151 5.65 -13.91 -12.07
N VAL A 152 5.63 -14.41 -10.84
CA VAL A 152 6.51 -15.52 -10.41
C VAL A 152 6.26 -16.77 -11.23
N LYS A 153 4.99 -17.13 -11.50
CA LYS A 153 4.62 -18.28 -12.33
C LYS A 153 5.16 -18.16 -13.76
N ALA A 154 5.01 -16.98 -14.38
CA ALA A 154 5.50 -16.71 -15.73
C ALA A 154 7.03 -16.82 -15.80
N GLU A 155 7.73 -16.23 -14.84
CA GLU A 155 9.18 -16.27 -14.79
C GLU A 155 9.73 -17.69 -14.50
N LEU A 156 9.07 -18.47 -13.63
CA LEU A 156 9.41 -19.88 -13.41
C LEU A 156 9.23 -20.72 -14.68
N LYS A 157 8.25 -20.40 -15.53
CA LYS A 157 8.08 -21.06 -16.82
C LYS A 157 9.26 -20.74 -17.75
N ARG A 158 9.72 -19.47 -17.79
CA ARG A 158 10.86 -19.05 -18.59
C ARG A 158 12.17 -19.72 -18.13
N ARG A 159 12.36 -19.83 -16.80
CA ARG A 159 13.53 -20.42 -16.15
C ARG A 159 13.41 -21.93 -15.93
N MET A 160 12.46 -22.60 -16.54
CA MET A 160 12.12 -23.98 -16.22
C MET A 160 13.31 -24.93 -16.36
N HIS A 161 14.21 -24.70 -17.34
CA HIS A 161 15.38 -25.55 -17.61
C HIS A 161 16.67 -25.11 -16.91
N GLU A 162 16.65 -23.96 -16.21
CA GLU A 162 17.81 -23.51 -15.41
C GLU A 162 18.13 -24.48 -14.26
N PRO A 163 19.38 -24.54 -13.78
CA PRO A 163 19.76 -25.32 -12.60
C PRO A 163 18.93 -24.96 -11.37
N ILE A 164 18.60 -25.96 -10.55
CA ILE A 164 17.79 -25.75 -9.32
C ILE A 164 18.40 -24.68 -8.39
N PRO A 165 19.75 -24.62 -8.17
CA PRO A 165 20.32 -23.55 -7.34
C PRO A 165 20.08 -22.15 -7.88
N GLU A 166 20.13 -21.95 -9.18
CA GLU A 166 19.92 -20.64 -9.80
C GLU A 166 18.45 -20.17 -9.64
N GLN A 167 17.50 -21.10 -9.88
CA GLN A 167 16.09 -20.82 -9.57
C GLN A 167 15.89 -20.53 -8.08
N GLY A 168 16.56 -21.28 -7.20
CA GLY A 168 16.50 -21.10 -5.75
C GLY A 168 16.99 -19.72 -5.32
N LYS A 169 18.15 -19.28 -5.81
CA LYS A 169 18.71 -17.93 -5.53
C LYS A 169 17.73 -16.83 -5.99
N TRP A 170 17.19 -16.96 -7.19
CA TRP A 170 16.24 -15.99 -7.72
C TRP A 170 14.96 -15.95 -6.86
N LEU A 171 14.37 -17.10 -6.54
CA LEU A 171 13.18 -17.17 -5.69
C LEU A 171 13.44 -16.63 -4.28
N GLN A 172 14.63 -16.88 -3.73
CA GLN A 172 15.05 -16.32 -2.44
C GLN A 172 15.03 -14.79 -2.48
N ALA A 173 15.58 -14.18 -3.52
CA ALA A 173 15.56 -12.73 -3.71
C ALA A 173 14.14 -12.18 -3.82
N VAL A 174 13.28 -12.84 -4.60
CA VAL A 174 11.86 -12.45 -4.77
C VAL A 174 11.10 -12.53 -3.45
N VAL A 175 11.21 -13.65 -2.72
CA VAL A 175 10.50 -13.85 -1.45
C VAL A 175 11.02 -12.91 -0.38
N ARG A 176 12.35 -12.71 -0.30
CA ARG A 176 12.97 -11.75 0.63
C ARG A 176 12.51 -10.32 0.36
N GLY A 177 12.46 -9.89 -0.90
CA GLY A 177 11.96 -8.57 -1.28
C GLY A 177 10.47 -8.39 -0.89
N HIS A 178 9.64 -9.42 -1.12
CA HIS A 178 8.25 -9.39 -0.71
C HIS A 178 8.08 -9.30 0.82
N ILE A 179 8.85 -10.08 1.58
CA ILE A 179 8.84 -10.04 3.05
C ILE A 179 9.32 -8.67 3.54
N ARG A 180 10.39 -8.11 2.97
CA ARG A 180 10.89 -6.78 3.36
C ARG A 180 9.86 -5.68 3.17
N TYR A 181 9.08 -5.73 2.10
CA TYR A 181 8.05 -4.71 1.85
C TYR A 181 6.80 -4.93 2.70
N TYR A 182 6.27 -6.16 2.73
CA TYR A 182 5.00 -6.50 3.36
C TYR A 182 5.12 -7.03 4.80
N GLY A 183 6.33 -7.11 5.36
CA GLY A 183 6.63 -7.62 6.69
C GLY A 183 6.25 -6.66 7.81
N VAL A 184 4.97 -6.28 7.86
CA VAL A 184 4.39 -5.43 8.90
C VAL A 184 3.65 -6.29 9.94
N PRO A 185 3.51 -5.80 11.18
CA PRO A 185 2.74 -6.50 12.20
C PRO A 185 1.33 -6.88 11.73
N MET A 186 0.88 -8.07 12.12
CA MET A 186 -0.42 -8.67 11.79
C MET A 186 -0.59 -9.11 10.32
N ASN A 187 0.39 -8.91 9.42
CA ASN A 187 0.34 -9.36 8.02
C ASN A 187 1.01 -10.72 7.78
N ASN A 188 1.51 -11.40 8.83
CA ASN A 188 2.15 -12.72 8.72
C ASN A 188 1.34 -13.76 7.93
N PRO A 189 0.00 -13.87 8.06
CA PRO A 189 -0.77 -14.83 7.27
C PRO A 189 -0.64 -14.61 5.76
N ALA A 190 -0.62 -13.36 5.29
CA ALA A 190 -0.44 -13.05 3.88
C ALA A 190 0.98 -13.41 3.39
N LEU A 191 2.00 -13.17 4.21
CA LEU A 191 3.39 -13.56 3.91
C LEU A 191 3.56 -15.07 3.85
N ALA A 192 2.98 -15.79 4.80
CA ALA A 192 3.00 -17.25 4.84
C ALA A 192 2.31 -17.84 3.61
N LEU A 193 1.15 -17.30 3.25
CA LEU A 193 0.42 -17.68 2.03
C LEU A 193 1.27 -17.44 0.77
N PHE A 194 1.93 -16.28 0.67
CA PHE A 194 2.80 -15.98 -0.47
C PHE A 194 3.93 -17.00 -0.58
N ARG A 195 4.66 -17.26 0.51
CA ARG A 195 5.74 -18.26 0.55
C ARG A 195 5.25 -19.66 0.17
N PHE A 196 4.12 -20.07 0.71
CA PHE A 196 3.49 -21.36 0.39
C PHE A 196 3.16 -21.48 -1.10
N ARG A 197 2.49 -20.47 -1.66
CA ARG A 197 2.12 -20.43 -3.08
C ARG A 197 3.34 -20.42 -4.00
N VAL A 198 4.39 -19.68 -3.67
CA VAL A 198 5.66 -19.69 -4.42
C VAL A 198 6.28 -21.08 -4.40
N GLY A 199 6.33 -21.74 -3.23
CA GLY A 199 6.84 -23.11 -3.12
C GLY A 199 6.04 -24.10 -3.99
N TRP A 200 4.72 -23.96 -3.99
CA TRP A 200 3.83 -24.79 -4.83
C TRP A 200 4.04 -24.55 -6.34
N LEU A 201 4.19 -23.28 -6.75
CA LEU A 201 4.49 -22.91 -8.14
C LEU A 201 5.85 -23.47 -8.58
N TRP A 202 6.85 -23.41 -7.71
CA TRP A 202 8.18 -23.96 -7.98
C TRP A 202 8.14 -25.49 -8.12
N HIS A 203 7.46 -26.19 -7.18
CA HIS A 203 7.23 -27.63 -7.29
C HIS A 203 6.60 -28.01 -8.64
N ARG A 204 5.55 -27.29 -9.04
CA ARG A 204 4.86 -27.54 -10.31
C ARG A 204 5.78 -27.28 -11.52
N ALA A 205 6.64 -26.25 -11.47
CA ALA A 205 7.59 -25.97 -12.54
C ALA A 205 8.65 -27.08 -12.65
N LEU A 206 9.20 -27.53 -11.53
CA LEU A 206 10.20 -28.62 -11.51
C LEU A 206 9.62 -29.96 -11.98
N SER A 207 8.39 -30.31 -11.58
CA SER A 207 7.71 -31.56 -11.98
C SER A 207 7.32 -31.58 -13.46
N ARG A 208 7.36 -30.43 -14.16
CA ARG A 208 7.04 -30.34 -15.60
C ARG A 208 8.27 -30.36 -16.52
N ARG A 209 9.47 -30.49 -15.97
CA ARG A 209 10.73 -30.48 -16.76
C ARG A 209 10.87 -31.69 -17.67
N SER A 210 10.36 -32.85 -17.24
CA SER A 210 10.36 -34.07 -18.04
C SER A 210 9.12 -34.90 -17.74
N GLN A 211 8.76 -35.80 -18.64
CA GLN A 211 7.60 -36.70 -18.47
C GLN A 211 7.75 -37.61 -17.25
N ASN A 212 8.97 -38.05 -16.92
CA ASN A 212 9.27 -38.92 -15.79
C ASN A 212 9.79 -38.18 -14.55
N GLY A 213 9.85 -36.84 -14.59
CA GLY A 213 10.54 -36.02 -13.60
C GLY A 213 9.69 -35.57 -12.41
N ARG A 214 8.79 -36.42 -11.90
CA ARG A 214 7.96 -36.05 -10.74
C ARG A 214 8.83 -35.80 -9.50
N VAL A 215 8.87 -34.57 -9.04
CA VAL A 215 9.57 -34.19 -7.80
C VAL A 215 8.71 -34.57 -6.60
N LEU A 216 9.23 -35.46 -5.75
CA LEU A 216 8.56 -35.83 -4.49
C LEU A 216 8.51 -34.65 -3.50
N TRP A 217 7.44 -34.57 -2.71
CA TRP A 217 7.25 -33.48 -1.75
C TRP A 217 8.34 -33.43 -0.66
N ASP A 218 8.93 -34.57 -0.28
CA ASP A 218 10.03 -34.59 0.68
C ASP A 218 11.29 -33.88 0.18
N ARG A 219 11.61 -34.10 -1.09
CA ARG A 219 12.68 -33.34 -1.78
C ARG A 219 12.31 -31.88 -1.89
N MET A 220 11.07 -31.58 -2.24
CA MET A 220 10.60 -30.19 -2.38
C MET A 220 10.62 -29.45 -1.06
N ARG A 221 10.22 -30.07 0.05
CA ARG A 221 10.29 -29.46 1.40
C ARG A 221 11.72 -29.06 1.76
N ARG A 222 12.72 -29.88 1.45
CA ARG A 222 14.15 -29.53 1.65
C ARG A 222 14.59 -28.34 0.80
N LEU A 223 14.15 -28.25 -0.46
CA LEU A 223 14.43 -27.11 -1.33
C LEU A 223 13.77 -25.84 -0.82
N ILE A 224 12.50 -25.90 -0.42
CA ILE A 224 11.75 -24.77 0.17
C ILE A 224 12.43 -24.28 1.46
N ALA A 225 12.84 -25.20 2.34
CA ALA A 225 13.54 -24.84 3.58
C ALA A 225 14.87 -24.15 3.32
N ARG A 226 15.63 -24.62 2.30
CA ARG A 226 16.93 -24.06 1.94
C ARG A 226 16.81 -22.66 1.29
N TRP A 227 15.85 -22.45 0.38
CA TRP A 227 15.84 -21.29 -0.51
C TRP A 227 14.78 -20.25 -0.18
N LEU A 228 13.62 -20.64 0.36
CA LEU A 228 12.55 -19.70 0.63
C LEU A 228 12.59 -19.20 2.09
N PRO A 229 12.92 -17.93 2.34
CA PRO A 229 12.98 -17.38 3.68
C PRO A 229 11.64 -17.52 4.43
N LEU A 230 11.72 -17.70 5.75
CA LEU A 230 10.53 -17.72 6.60
C LEU A 230 9.92 -16.32 6.69
N PRO A 231 8.58 -16.22 6.80
CA PRO A 231 7.89 -14.96 7.02
C PRO A 231 8.34 -14.33 8.34
N THR A 232 8.76 -13.09 8.27
CA THR A 232 9.20 -12.32 9.45
C THR A 232 8.62 -10.90 9.39
N VAL A 233 8.35 -10.33 10.55
CA VAL A 233 8.00 -8.92 10.67
C VAL A 233 9.30 -8.11 10.63
N CYS A 234 9.47 -7.33 9.54
CA CYS A 234 10.66 -6.50 9.31
C CYS A 234 10.47 -5.05 9.79
N HIS A 235 9.21 -4.61 9.91
CA HIS A 235 8.87 -3.25 10.29
C HIS A 235 8.18 -3.24 11.65
N PRO A 236 8.76 -2.59 12.67
CA PRO A 236 8.11 -2.47 13.97
C PRO A 236 6.84 -1.62 13.87
N TYR A 237 6.00 -1.67 14.91
CA TYR A 237 4.87 -0.75 14.99
C TYR A 237 5.37 0.69 14.95
N PRO A 238 4.83 1.56 14.07
CA PRO A 238 5.30 2.95 13.92
C PRO A 238 5.17 3.76 15.20
N LEU A 239 4.24 3.39 16.09
CA LEU A 239 3.97 4.06 17.36
C LEU A 239 5.16 4.17 18.33
N ARG A 240 6.20 3.34 18.20
CA ARG A 240 7.40 3.45 19.06
C ARG A 240 8.49 4.38 18.50
N ARG A 241 8.45 4.73 17.21
CA ARG A 241 9.45 5.62 16.58
C ARG A 241 8.92 7.03 16.28
N MET A 242 7.61 7.21 16.30
CA MET A 242 6.96 8.50 16.03
C MET A 242 6.39 9.17 17.28
N ILE A 243 6.87 8.81 18.46
CA ILE A 243 6.66 9.61 19.66
C ILE A 243 7.90 10.51 19.82
N PRO A 244 7.91 11.72 19.27
CA PRO A 244 8.56 12.80 19.96
C PRO A 244 7.71 13.03 21.21
N THR A 245 8.37 13.16 22.34
CA THR A 245 7.84 13.50 23.65
C THR A 245 6.48 14.20 23.73
N PRO A 246 5.69 13.95 24.74
CA PRO A 246 4.23 13.98 24.75
C PRO A 246 3.68 15.40 24.84
N THR A 247 3.45 16.04 23.75
CA THR A 247 2.60 17.25 23.85
C THR A 247 1.61 17.49 22.71
N THR A 248 1.71 16.89 21.52
CA THR A 248 0.84 17.36 20.43
C THR A 248 0.54 16.41 19.27
N TRP A 249 0.58 15.07 19.43
CA TRP A 249 0.12 14.20 18.33
C TRP A 249 -1.18 13.51 18.69
N PRO A 250 -2.25 13.71 17.88
CA PRO A 250 -3.48 12.96 18.06
C PRO A 250 -3.17 11.47 17.93
N THR A 251 -3.52 10.73 18.94
CA THR A 251 -3.50 9.28 18.87
C THR A 251 -4.56 8.86 17.85
N TYR A 252 -4.29 7.82 17.04
CA TYR A 252 -5.30 7.21 16.16
C TYR A 252 -6.61 6.86 16.87
N GLN A 253 -6.65 6.98 18.18
CA GLN A 253 -7.79 6.72 19.04
C GLN A 253 -8.86 7.81 18.99
N THR A 254 -8.53 9.02 18.53
CA THR A 254 -9.46 10.15 18.49
C THR A 254 -9.98 10.49 17.10
N LEU A 255 -9.43 9.87 16.04
CA LEU A 255 -9.83 10.18 14.66
C LEU A 255 -11.00 9.29 14.25
N GLY A 256 -12.09 9.92 13.85
CA GLY A 256 -13.32 9.25 13.40
C GLY A 256 -13.52 9.22 11.88
N TRP A 257 -12.89 10.12 11.15
CA TRP A 257 -13.12 10.32 9.72
C TRP A 257 -11.84 10.30 8.92
N TRP A 258 -11.83 9.54 7.83
CA TRP A 258 -10.66 9.43 6.94
C TRP A 258 -11.05 9.74 5.51
N PHE A 259 -10.24 10.57 4.90
CA PHE A 259 -10.33 10.92 3.51
C PHE A 259 -9.13 10.31 2.77
N SER A 260 -9.38 9.45 1.81
CA SER A 260 -8.35 8.95 0.89
C SER A 260 -8.58 9.56 -0.48
N THR A 261 -7.55 10.12 -1.09
CA THR A 261 -7.60 10.63 -2.46
C THR A 261 -6.34 10.26 -3.22
N TRP A 262 -6.50 10.15 -4.50
CA TRP A 262 -5.42 10.03 -5.46
C TRP A 262 -5.45 11.24 -6.37
N LEU A 263 -4.34 11.96 -6.45
CA LEU A 263 -4.23 13.08 -7.35
C LEU A 263 -3.98 12.53 -8.75
N GLY A 264 -4.93 12.74 -9.65
CA GLY A 264 -4.72 12.52 -11.08
C GLY A 264 -3.75 13.58 -11.59
N LEU A 265 -2.45 13.35 -11.41
CA LEU A 265 -1.42 14.29 -11.84
C LEU A 265 -1.20 14.26 -13.36
N TRP A 266 -1.79 13.28 -14.06
CA TRP A 266 -1.53 13.08 -15.49
C TRP A 266 -2.71 12.36 -16.16
N THR A 267 -3.49 13.05 -16.93
CA THR A 267 -4.23 12.55 -18.08
C THR A 267 -3.44 12.80 -19.35
#